data_680a9cdd3889eba856407dbee781945e
#
_entry.id   680a9cdd3889eba856407dbee781945e
#
_cell.length_a   1.000
_cell.length_b   1.000
_cell.length_c   1.000
_cell.angle_alpha   90.00
_cell.angle_beta   90.00
_cell.angle_gamma   90.00
#
_symmetry.space_group_name_H-M   'P 1'
#
loop_
_entity.id
_entity.type
_entity.pdbx_description
1 polymer ?
#
loop_
_entity_poly.entity_id
_entity_poly.type
_entity_poly.pdbx_seq_one_letter_code
_entity_poly.pdbx_strand_id
1 'polypeptide(L)'
;MKFVQKLGKALMLPVACLPICGILMGLGYAMCPSTMQGGDVTGIVQQIGFFLVKAGGALIDHMALLFAIGVGVGMSDDHDGTAGLAALASWLMITNLLSTGAVSVLRTLEEGSTAFIAFSKIENPFIGIIAGIIGALCYNRFKSTKLPDWLSFFSGKRCVAIVAGVVSIVVSAVLLFVWPVLFGGLVALGKGIAGMGALGAGIYAFFNRLLIPFGLHHALNNVFWFDTIGLGDLSHFWAGETSADVSWSLGMYMSGFFPCMMFGIPGAALAMIQSAKSNKKKVAIGLIASAAISAFVCGVTEPFEFAFMFLAPALYVVYALLYGIFTVITVALGFRAGFCFSAGLTDLIFSAPLPAAAKTWLIIPLGIAAFIVFYAVFRFAIVKFDLKTPGREDDDDDETKVVLANDDFTTVAKIVLEGVGGKDNVESIDNCITRLRLVIKDYTKVDEKKIKSAGVAGVVRPSQKDVQVIIGTKVQFVADEFKKLCK
;
A
#
# COMPACT_ATOMS: atom_id res chain seq x y z
N MET A 1 9.60 7.03 -14.63
CA MET A 1 9.12 5.65 -14.39
C MET A 1 9.82 4.94 -13.23
N LYS A 2 11.16 4.85 -13.18
CA LYS A 2 11.88 4.12 -12.10
C LYS A 2 11.55 4.57 -10.67
N PHE A 3 11.43 5.89 -10.42
CA PHE A 3 11.09 6.43 -9.09
C PHE A 3 9.72 5.96 -8.60
N VAL A 4 8.69 6.09 -9.42
CA VAL A 4 7.31 5.70 -9.09
C VAL A 4 7.18 4.19 -8.85
N GLN A 5 7.91 3.37 -9.63
CA GLN A 5 7.97 1.92 -9.42
C GLN A 5 8.69 1.56 -8.11
N LYS A 6 9.78 2.30 -7.75
CA LYS A 6 10.49 2.11 -6.47
C LYS A 6 9.58 2.48 -5.29
N LEU A 7 8.84 3.59 -5.41
CA LEU A 7 7.85 4.01 -4.42
C LEU A 7 6.75 2.95 -4.25
N GLY A 8 6.16 2.46 -5.35
CA GLY A 8 5.14 1.41 -5.28
C GLY A 8 5.60 0.14 -4.57
N LYS A 9 6.85 -0.30 -4.81
CA LYS A 9 7.43 -1.43 -4.08
C LYS A 9 7.63 -1.13 -2.59
N ALA A 10 8.07 0.08 -2.25
CA ALA A 10 8.27 0.48 -0.87
C ALA A 10 6.96 0.54 -0.08
N LEU A 11 5.85 0.91 -0.74
CA LEU A 11 4.52 0.95 -0.15
C LEU A 11 3.95 -0.45 0.19
N MET A 12 4.41 -1.51 -0.48
CA MET A 12 3.90 -2.88 -0.23
C MET A 12 4.25 -3.39 1.18
N LEU A 13 5.38 -2.98 1.75
CA LEU A 13 5.83 -3.49 3.05
C LEU A 13 4.92 -3.04 4.22
N PRO A 14 4.61 -1.75 4.41
CA PRO A 14 3.69 -1.31 5.45
C PRO A 14 2.27 -1.86 5.25
N VAL A 15 1.81 -2.00 4.00
CA VAL A 15 0.48 -2.56 3.70
C VAL A 15 0.36 -4.04 4.07
N ALA A 16 1.45 -4.79 4.09
CA ALA A 16 1.43 -6.21 4.45
C ALA A 16 0.95 -6.49 5.90
N CYS A 17 0.97 -5.50 6.79
CA CYS A 17 0.46 -5.63 8.15
C CYS A 17 -1.08 -5.49 8.24
N LEU A 18 -1.73 -4.86 7.25
CA LEU A 18 -3.15 -4.49 7.33
C LEU A 18 -4.13 -5.68 7.37
N PRO A 19 -3.91 -6.81 6.67
CA PRO A 19 -4.84 -7.93 6.70
C PRO A 19 -5.10 -8.47 8.12
N ILE A 20 -4.03 -8.59 8.93
CA ILE A 20 -4.19 -9.06 10.31
C ILE A 20 -4.99 -8.08 11.15
N CYS A 21 -4.80 -6.76 10.92
CA CYS A 21 -5.54 -5.73 11.62
C CYS A 21 -7.03 -5.81 11.32
N GLY A 22 -7.40 -5.98 10.05
CA GLY A 22 -8.80 -6.13 9.64
C GLY A 22 -9.47 -7.36 10.27
N ILE A 23 -8.78 -8.50 10.32
CA ILE A 23 -9.29 -9.72 10.96
C ILE A 23 -9.49 -9.49 12.46
N LEU A 24 -8.50 -8.93 13.15
CA LEU A 24 -8.56 -8.67 14.60
C LEU A 24 -9.70 -7.71 14.94
N MET A 25 -9.85 -6.61 14.18
CA MET A 25 -10.93 -5.65 14.39
C MET A 25 -12.30 -6.25 14.10
N GLY A 26 -12.46 -6.96 12.98
CA GLY A 26 -13.73 -7.59 12.62
C GLY A 26 -14.20 -8.59 13.67
N LEU A 27 -13.30 -9.49 14.11
CA LEU A 27 -13.59 -10.44 15.21
C LEU A 27 -13.89 -9.68 16.51
N GLY A 28 -13.13 -8.65 16.82
CA GLY A 28 -13.30 -7.86 18.02
C GLY A 28 -14.64 -7.14 18.07
N TYR A 29 -15.10 -6.53 16.98
CA TYR A 29 -16.42 -5.89 16.90
C TYR A 29 -17.56 -6.91 16.98
N ALA A 30 -17.41 -8.10 16.40
CA ALA A 30 -18.40 -9.16 16.54
C ALA A 30 -18.53 -9.65 17.99
N MET A 31 -17.43 -9.70 18.74
CA MET A 31 -17.40 -10.13 20.15
C MET A 31 -17.76 -9.01 21.13
N CYS A 32 -17.51 -7.75 20.78
CA CYS A 32 -17.74 -6.57 21.61
C CYS A 32 -18.34 -5.42 20.78
N PRO A 33 -19.63 -5.49 20.41
CA PRO A 33 -20.31 -4.41 19.69
C PRO A 33 -20.27 -3.07 20.44
N SER A 34 -20.21 -3.09 21.78
CA SER A 34 -20.13 -1.90 22.62
C SER A 34 -18.97 -0.96 22.27
N THR A 35 -17.92 -1.45 21.62
CA THR A 35 -16.80 -0.61 21.17
C THR A 35 -17.19 0.42 20.08
N MET A 36 -18.26 0.15 19.32
CA MET A 36 -18.79 1.05 18.29
C MET A 36 -20.15 1.63 18.65
N GLN A 37 -21.01 0.82 19.32
CA GLN A 37 -22.37 1.21 19.67
C GLN A 37 -22.45 1.96 21.00
N GLY A 38 -21.36 2.00 21.76
CA GLY A 38 -21.35 2.49 23.13
C GLY A 38 -21.87 1.47 24.13
N GLY A 39 -21.63 1.72 25.40
CA GLY A 39 -22.02 0.83 26.50
C GLY A 39 -20.83 0.21 27.21
N ASP A 40 -21.13 -0.50 28.30
CA ASP A 40 -20.10 -1.12 29.15
C ASP A 40 -19.58 -2.41 28.54
N VAL A 41 -18.28 -2.62 28.66
CA VAL A 41 -17.61 -3.88 28.29
C VAL A 41 -17.72 -4.84 29.46
N THR A 42 -18.70 -5.75 29.39
CA THR A 42 -19.00 -6.68 30.48
C THR A 42 -18.79 -8.13 30.06
N GLY A 43 -18.19 -8.91 30.96
CA GLY A 43 -17.92 -10.32 30.71
C GLY A 43 -16.70 -10.59 29.82
N ILE A 44 -16.21 -11.82 29.92
CA ILE A 44 -14.91 -12.22 29.36
C ILE A 44 -14.86 -12.17 27.83
N VAL A 45 -15.97 -12.48 27.16
CA VAL A 45 -16.06 -12.47 25.69
C VAL A 45 -15.92 -11.04 25.16
N GLN A 46 -16.64 -10.08 25.75
CA GLN A 46 -16.54 -8.67 25.35
C GLN A 46 -15.17 -8.08 25.67
N GLN A 47 -14.55 -8.46 26.81
CA GLN A 47 -13.19 -8.04 27.14
C GLN A 47 -12.17 -8.54 26.13
N ILE A 48 -12.27 -9.79 25.70
CA ILE A 48 -11.43 -10.34 24.62
C ILE A 48 -11.68 -9.58 23.32
N GLY A 49 -12.95 -9.34 22.95
CA GLY A 49 -13.31 -8.57 21.77
C GLY A 49 -12.72 -7.16 21.79
N PHE A 50 -12.84 -6.46 22.91
CA PHE A 50 -12.24 -5.13 23.11
C PHE A 50 -10.71 -5.16 22.94
N PHE A 51 -10.05 -6.17 23.52
CA PHE A 51 -8.60 -6.34 23.37
C PHE A 51 -8.20 -6.55 21.90
N LEU A 52 -8.97 -7.36 21.15
CA LEU A 52 -8.72 -7.58 19.72
C LEU A 52 -8.92 -6.29 18.89
N VAL A 53 -9.97 -5.50 19.18
CA VAL A 53 -10.19 -4.20 18.54
C VAL A 53 -8.99 -3.27 18.79
N LYS A 54 -8.53 -3.17 20.04
CA LYS A 54 -7.37 -2.33 20.39
C LYS A 54 -6.09 -2.80 19.72
N ALA A 55 -5.87 -4.12 19.64
CA ALA A 55 -4.69 -4.69 18.98
C ALA A 55 -4.68 -4.42 17.46
N GLY A 56 -5.81 -4.60 16.79
CA GLY A 56 -5.94 -4.31 15.36
C GLY A 56 -5.88 -2.81 15.08
N GLY A 57 -6.59 -1.99 15.88
CA GLY A 57 -6.61 -0.54 15.77
C GLY A 57 -5.24 0.09 15.94
N ALA A 58 -4.39 -0.43 16.81
CA ALA A 58 -3.06 0.14 17.08
C ALA A 58 -2.19 0.34 15.83
N LEU A 59 -2.26 -0.57 14.85
CA LEU A 59 -1.50 -0.42 13.61
C LEU A 59 -2.23 0.46 12.58
N ILE A 60 -3.55 0.42 12.57
CA ILE A 60 -4.37 1.23 11.64
C ILE A 60 -4.31 2.70 12.04
N ASP A 61 -4.44 3.01 13.32
CA ASP A 61 -4.37 4.37 13.85
C ASP A 61 -3.00 5.02 13.59
N HIS A 62 -1.94 4.20 13.52
CA HIS A 62 -0.57 4.64 13.24
C HIS A 62 -0.09 4.28 11.81
N MET A 63 -1.01 4.02 10.89
CA MET A 63 -0.66 3.63 9.51
C MET A 63 0.27 4.65 8.83
N ALA A 64 0.03 5.95 9.02
CA ALA A 64 0.87 7.00 8.45
C ALA A 64 2.34 6.87 8.86
N LEU A 65 2.59 6.50 10.12
CA LEU A 65 3.93 6.25 10.64
C LEU A 65 4.58 5.02 10.00
N LEU A 66 3.80 3.94 9.82
CA LEU A 66 4.27 2.73 9.14
C LEU A 66 4.65 3.03 7.69
N PHE A 67 3.87 3.88 7.00
CA PHE A 67 4.19 4.34 5.64
C PHE A 67 5.46 5.18 5.62
N ALA A 68 5.65 6.09 6.56
CA ALA A 68 6.87 6.90 6.64
C ALA A 68 8.12 6.02 6.75
N ILE A 69 8.15 5.10 7.70
CA ILE A 69 9.28 4.19 7.92
C ILE A 69 9.46 3.24 6.72
N GLY A 70 8.37 2.61 6.26
CA GLY A 70 8.40 1.65 5.16
C GLY A 70 8.90 2.25 3.84
N VAL A 71 8.43 3.46 3.50
CA VAL A 71 8.90 4.20 2.32
C VAL A 71 10.34 4.65 2.51
N GLY A 72 10.70 5.16 3.70
CA GLY A 72 12.08 5.57 4.00
C GLY A 72 13.09 4.46 3.78
N VAL A 73 12.84 3.29 4.35
CA VAL A 73 13.70 2.10 4.17
C VAL A 73 13.61 1.57 2.73
N GLY A 74 12.40 1.38 2.21
CA GLY A 74 12.17 0.75 0.90
C GLY A 74 12.69 1.57 -0.29
N MET A 75 12.76 2.90 -0.17
CA MET A 75 13.33 3.79 -1.19
C MET A 75 14.80 4.12 -0.96
N SER A 76 15.41 3.71 0.14
CA SER A 76 16.86 3.83 0.33
C SER A 76 17.61 2.84 -0.58
N ASP A 77 18.90 3.14 -0.88
CA ASP A 77 19.63 2.35 -1.86
C ASP A 77 20.03 0.97 -1.33
N ASP A 78 20.24 0.87 -0.03
CA ASP A 78 20.70 -0.32 0.68
C ASP A 78 19.74 -0.81 1.76
N HIS A 79 18.50 -0.32 1.76
CA HIS A 79 17.44 -0.69 2.72
C HIS A 79 17.88 -0.53 4.18
N ASP A 80 18.63 0.52 4.47
CA ASP A 80 19.22 0.76 5.79
C ASP A 80 18.20 1.37 6.77
N GLY A 81 18.22 0.90 8.02
CA GLY A 81 17.36 1.40 9.08
C GLY A 81 17.54 2.90 9.40
N THR A 82 18.70 3.48 9.09
CA THR A 82 18.95 4.93 9.26
C THR A 82 18.02 5.77 8.38
N ALA A 83 17.68 5.27 7.19
CA ALA A 83 16.70 5.93 6.32
C ALA A 83 15.29 5.91 6.93
N GLY A 84 14.93 4.80 7.59
CA GLY A 84 13.68 4.70 8.35
C GLY A 84 13.64 5.65 9.55
N LEU A 85 14.74 5.75 10.30
CA LEU A 85 14.85 6.70 11.40
C LEU A 85 14.76 8.16 10.93
N ALA A 86 15.40 8.50 9.82
CA ALA A 86 15.30 9.83 9.22
C ALA A 86 13.88 10.15 8.74
N ALA A 87 13.19 9.16 8.17
CA ALA A 87 11.78 9.28 7.79
C ALA A 87 10.85 9.46 8.99
N LEU A 88 11.08 8.71 10.08
CA LEU A 88 10.37 8.89 11.34
C LEU A 88 10.58 10.29 11.91
N ALA A 89 11.82 10.77 11.95
CA ALA A 89 12.14 12.12 12.40
C ALA A 89 11.42 13.17 11.54
N SER A 90 11.44 13.00 10.21
CA SER A 90 10.72 13.88 9.28
C SER A 90 9.21 13.88 9.57
N TRP A 91 8.60 12.71 9.77
CA TRP A 91 7.17 12.59 10.06
C TRP A 91 6.81 13.30 11.37
N LEU A 92 7.55 13.03 12.45
CA LEU A 92 7.35 13.69 13.74
C LEU A 92 7.48 15.22 13.63
N MET A 93 8.48 15.71 12.89
CA MET A 93 8.66 17.15 12.70
C MET A 93 7.52 17.77 11.92
N ILE A 94 7.11 17.17 10.79
CA ILE A 94 6.03 17.70 9.95
C ILE A 94 4.72 17.72 10.74
N THR A 95 4.35 16.63 11.39
CA THR A 95 3.07 16.52 12.10
C THR A 95 3.02 17.43 13.34
N ASN A 96 4.13 17.61 14.05
CA ASN A 96 4.19 18.57 15.17
C ASN A 96 4.16 20.03 14.69
N LEU A 97 4.95 20.39 13.68
CA LEU A 97 4.98 21.75 13.14
C LEU A 97 3.64 22.16 12.51
N LEU A 98 2.91 21.21 11.97
CA LEU A 98 1.60 21.41 11.33
C LEU A 98 0.43 20.93 12.19
N SER A 99 0.64 20.64 13.46
CA SER A 99 -0.46 20.41 14.40
C SER A 99 -1.34 21.65 14.54
N THR A 100 -2.62 21.47 14.84
CA THR A 100 -3.56 22.59 15.04
C THR A 100 -3.04 23.60 16.07
N GLY A 101 -2.44 23.11 17.17
CA GLY A 101 -1.84 23.95 18.20
C GLY A 101 -0.69 24.82 17.69
N ALA A 102 0.26 24.24 16.95
CA ALA A 102 1.38 24.98 16.39
C ALA A 102 0.94 25.97 15.30
N VAL A 103 0.05 25.54 14.42
CA VAL A 103 -0.43 26.39 13.32
C VAL A 103 -1.28 27.54 13.84
N SER A 104 -2.08 27.37 14.89
CA SER A 104 -2.89 28.45 15.50
C SER A 104 -2.03 29.60 16.05
N VAL A 105 -0.78 29.32 16.43
CA VAL A 105 0.18 30.35 16.84
C VAL A 105 0.73 31.11 15.62
N LEU A 106 0.92 30.43 14.49
CA LEU A 106 1.50 31.03 13.28
C LEU A 106 0.46 31.75 12.41
N ARG A 107 -0.79 31.31 12.48
CA ARG A 107 -1.90 31.82 11.66
C ARG A 107 -3.17 31.75 12.51
N THR A 108 -4.04 32.73 12.34
CA THR A 108 -5.38 32.67 12.93
C THR A 108 -6.16 31.54 12.25
N LEU A 109 -6.50 30.50 13.02
CA LEU A 109 -7.35 29.40 12.60
C LEU A 109 -8.67 29.48 13.36
N GLU A 110 -9.76 29.64 12.63
CA GLU A 110 -11.10 29.55 13.21
C GLU A 110 -11.44 28.06 13.44
N GLU A 111 -11.86 27.73 14.65
CA GLU A 111 -12.34 26.39 14.98
C GLU A 111 -13.49 25.99 14.06
N GLY A 112 -13.46 24.75 13.57
CA GLY A 112 -14.44 24.25 12.59
C GLY A 112 -14.24 24.70 11.14
N SER A 113 -13.29 25.61 10.86
CA SER A 113 -12.94 25.92 9.46
C SER A 113 -12.33 24.72 8.74
N THR A 114 -12.47 24.68 7.40
CA THR A 114 -11.84 23.60 6.59
C THR A 114 -10.32 23.55 6.79
N ALA A 115 -9.68 24.69 7.04
CA ALA A 115 -8.24 24.73 7.32
C ALA A 115 -7.93 24.12 8.69
N PHE A 116 -8.72 24.40 9.73
CA PHE A 116 -8.58 23.78 11.05
C PHE A 116 -8.73 22.25 10.96
N ILE A 117 -9.77 21.77 10.26
CA ILE A 117 -10.01 20.35 10.05
C ILE A 117 -8.85 19.72 9.26
N ALA A 118 -8.31 20.40 8.25
CA ALA A 118 -7.18 19.91 7.47
C ALA A 118 -5.96 19.65 8.37
N PHE A 119 -5.62 20.57 9.29
CA PHE A 119 -4.51 20.40 10.21
C PHE A 119 -4.80 19.41 11.34
N SER A 120 -6.06 19.25 11.76
CA SER A 120 -6.43 18.18 12.71
C SER A 120 -6.28 16.77 12.09
N LYS A 121 -6.25 16.66 10.77
CA LYS A 121 -6.04 15.43 10.00
C LYS A 121 -4.66 15.37 9.33
N ILE A 122 -3.66 16.04 9.91
CA ILE A 122 -2.30 16.05 9.35
C ILE A 122 -1.60 14.68 9.47
N GLU A 123 -1.93 13.88 10.46
CA GLU A 123 -1.43 12.54 10.66
C GLU A 123 -2.12 11.55 9.71
N ASN A 124 -1.71 11.58 8.44
CA ASN A 124 -2.30 10.75 7.40
C ASN A 124 -1.23 10.11 6.50
N PRO A 125 -1.56 9.02 5.77
CA PRO A 125 -0.59 8.31 4.93
C PRO A 125 0.07 9.16 3.84
N PHE A 126 -0.59 10.20 3.32
CA PHE A 126 0.03 11.11 2.36
C PHE A 126 1.24 11.84 2.96
N ILE A 127 1.08 12.38 4.16
CA ILE A 127 2.19 13.00 4.90
C ILE A 127 3.25 11.97 5.28
N GLY A 128 2.83 10.74 5.65
CA GLY A 128 3.74 9.62 5.90
C GLY A 128 4.60 9.29 4.69
N ILE A 129 4.02 9.23 3.49
CA ILE A 129 4.75 9.00 2.23
C ILE A 129 5.75 10.15 1.97
N ILE A 130 5.36 11.41 2.15
CA ILE A 130 6.26 12.57 2.00
C ILE A 130 7.45 12.44 2.96
N ALA A 131 7.20 12.17 4.22
CA ALA A 131 8.25 11.99 5.23
C ALA A 131 9.19 10.83 4.88
N GLY A 132 8.65 9.71 4.39
CA GLY A 132 9.41 8.57 3.91
C GLY A 132 10.31 8.92 2.73
N ILE A 133 9.81 9.67 1.76
CA ILE A 133 10.59 10.16 0.61
C ILE A 133 11.72 11.07 1.08
N ILE A 134 11.45 12.01 2.01
CA ILE A 134 12.49 12.88 2.59
C ILE A 134 13.58 12.04 3.23
N GLY A 135 13.22 11.08 4.10
CA GLY A 135 14.18 10.20 4.76
C GLY A 135 15.06 9.43 3.79
N ALA A 136 14.44 8.82 2.77
CA ALA A 136 15.15 8.06 1.74
C ALA A 136 16.08 8.92 0.89
N LEU A 137 15.61 10.08 0.39
CA LEU A 137 16.41 10.97 -0.44
C LEU A 137 17.58 11.56 0.34
N CYS A 138 17.36 12.00 1.58
CA CYS A 138 18.42 12.48 2.46
C CYS A 138 19.44 11.38 2.75
N TYR A 139 18.99 10.15 3.01
CA TYR A 139 19.86 9.01 3.21
C TYR A 139 20.73 8.74 1.99
N ASN A 140 20.13 8.57 0.83
CA ASN A 140 20.84 8.26 -0.41
C ASN A 140 21.89 9.32 -0.76
N ARG A 141 21.61 10.59 -0.47
CA ARG A 141 22.50 11.70 -0.79
C ARG A 141 23.60 11.93 0.24
N PHE A 142 23.31 11.76 1.55
CA PHE A 142 24.17 12.24 2.63
C PHE A 142 24.82 11.13 3.47
N LYS A 143 24.50 9.84 3.25
CA LYS A 143 25.05 8.70 3.99
C LYS A 143 26.57 8.58 4.02
N SER A 144 27.25 9.21 3.06
CA SER A 144 28.73 9.20 2.94
C SER A 144 29.35 10.58 3.15
N THR A 145 28.61 11.55 3.67
CA THR A 145 29.09 12.93 3.86
C THR A 145 30.18 12.97 4.94
N LYS A 146 31.31 13.53 4.60
CA LYS A 146 32.42 13.80 5.54
C LYS A 146 32.31 15.26 5.99
N LEU A 147 32.21 15.48 7.29
CA LEU A 147 32.20 16.79 7.93
C LEU A 147 33.60 17.11 8.45
N PRO A 148 33.91 18.40 8.71
CA PRO A 148 35.16 18.81 9.36
C PRO A 148 35.39 18.08 10.69
N ASP A 149 36.63 17.96 11.14
CA ASP A 149 37.03 17.16 12.31
C ASP A 149 36.25 17.51 13.57
N TRP A 150 35.93 18.79 13.81
CA TRP A 150 35.14 19.24 14.95
C TRP A 150 33.68 18.86 14.90
N LEU A 151 33.17 18.45 13.73
CA LEU A 151 31.83 17.90 13.53
C LEU A 151 31.86 16.42 13.11
N SER A 152 33.00 15.75 13.18
CA SER A 152 33.21 14.39 12.69
C SER A 152 32.25 13.37 13.30
N PHE A 153 31.81 13.58 14.53
CA PHE A 153 30.77 12.76 15.19
C PHE A 153 29.47 12.69 14.36
N PHE A 154 29.12 13.75 13.67
CA PHE A 154 27.90 13.82 12.84
C PHE A 154 28.12 13.38 11.39
N SER A 155 29.32 12.92 11.03
CA SER A 155 29.65 12.46 9.68
C SER A 155 28.91 11.17 9.30
N GLY A 156 28.81 10.93 7.99
CA GLY A 156 28.21 9.72 7.42
C GLY A 156 26.72 9.59 7.73
N LYS A 157 26.28 8.41 8.09
CA LYS A 157 24.85 8.11 8.34
C LYS A 157 24.21 8.98 9.43
N ARG A 158 25.00 9.46 10.41
CA ARG A 158 24.50 10.34 11.49
C ARG A 158 24.06 11.72 10.97
N CYS A 159 24.67 12.21 9.88
CA CYS A 159 24.27 13.46 9.24
C CYS A 159 22.85 13.39 8.64
N VAL A 160 22.40 12.22 8.25
CA VAL A 160 21.15 12.03 7.49
C VAL A 160 19.93 12.55 8.24
N ALA A 161 19.77 12.18 9.51
CA ALA A 161 18.62 12.61 10.30
C ALA A 161 18.62 14.14 10.52
N ILE A 162 19.78 14.76 10.68
CA ILE A 162 19.92 16.21 10.83
C ILE A 162 19.47 16.93 9.54
N VAL A 163 19.98 16.47 8.39
CA VAL A 163 19.59 17.05 7.10
C VAL A 163 18.11 16.82 6.81
N ALA A 164 17.59 15.62 7.09
CA ALA A 164 16.18 15.31 6.95
C ALA A 164 15.31 16.24 7.83
N GLY A 165 15.78 16.57 9.04
CA GLY A 165 15.12 17.53 9.90
C GLY A 165 15.05 18.94 9.28
N VAL A 166 16.16 19.44 8.75
CA VAL A 166 16.18 20.75 8.07
C VAL A 166 15.26 20.76 6.83
N VAL A 167 15.30 19.71 6.02
CA VAL A 167 14.40 19.57 4.86
C VAL A 167 12.95 19.52 5.30
N SER A 168 12.64 18.85 6.42
CA SER A 168 11.29 18.76 6.97
C SER A 168 10.73 20.12 7.41
N ILE A 169 11.57 21.02 7.95
CA ILE A 169 11.16 22.39 8.27
C ILE A 169 10.72 23.13 6.99
N VAL A 170 11.53 23.03 5.93
CA VAL A 170 11.21 23.68 4.65
C VAL A 170 9.94 23.10 4.03
N VAL A 171 9.80 21.76 4.04
CA VAL A 171 8.61 21.09 3.53
C VAL A 171 7.38 21.44 4.37
N SER A 172 7.49 21.53 5.70
CA SER A 172 6.40 21.98 6.57
C SER A 172 5.96 23.41 6.26
N ALA A 173 6.90 24.31 5.98
CA ALA A 173 6.58 25.68 5.56
C ALA A 173 5.79 25.70 4.24
N VAL A 174 6.10 24.83 3.27
CA VAL A 174 5.33 24.68 2.04
C VAL A 174 3.95 24.07 2.32
N LEU A 175 3.90 23.00 3.11
CA LEU A 175 2.65 22.30 3.44
C LEU A 175 1.69 23.18 4.27
N LEU A 176 2.20 24.14 5.04
CA LEU A 176 1.36 25.10 5.76
C LEU A 176 0.36 25.83 4.85
N PHE A 177 0.74 26.02 3.58
CA PHE A 177 -0.12 26.68 2.57
C PHE A 177 -0.78 25.67 1.63
N VAL A 178 -0.07 24.62 1.23
CA VAL A 178 -0.54 23.67 0.21
C VAL A 178 -1.52 22.66 0.78
N TRP A 179 -1.30 22.16 2.03
CA TRP A 179 -2.14 21.11 2.60
C TRP A 179 -3.61 21.53 2.80
N PRO A 180 -3.94 22.72 3.35
CA PRO A 180 -5.33 23.14 3.46
C PRO A 180 -6.04 23.27 2.11
N VAL A 181 -5.31 23.65 1.04
CA VAL A 181 -5.87 23.75 -0.31
C VAL A 181 -6.19 22.37 -0.87
N LEU A 182 -5.27 21.42 -0.75
CA LEU A 182 -5.49 20.04 -1.19
C LEU A 182 -6.65 19.41 -0.43
N PHE A 183 -6.64 19.52 0.90
CA PHE A 183 -7.69 18.96 1.75
C PHE A 183 -9.05 19.65 1.47
N GLY A 184 -9.04 20.97 1.34
CA GLY A 184 -10.24 21.75 0.97
C GLY A 184 -10.82 21.37 -0.37
N GLY A 185 -9.99 21.04 -1.35
CA GLY A 185 -10.41 20.49 -2.65
C GLY A 185 -11.11 19.13 -2.50
N LEU A 186 -10.60 18.24 -1.64
CA LEU A 186 -11.26 16.95 -1.35
C LEU A 186 -12.59 17.13 -0.63
N VAL A 187 -12.66 18.05 0.34
CA VAL A 187 -13.90 18.39 1.04
C VAL A 187 -14.93 18.99 0.08
N ALA A 188 -14.51 19.91 -0.81
CA ALA A 188 -15.39 20.50 -1.82
C ALA A 188 -15.93 19.45 -2.80
N LEU A 189 -15.07 18.52 -3.25
CA LEU A 189 -15.49 17.36 -4.03
C LEU A 189 -16.52 16.54 -3.28
N GLY A 190 -16.26 16.21 -2.02
CA GLY A 190 -17.17 15.44 -1.18
C GLY A 190 -18.54 16.09 -1.03
N LYS A 191 -18.58 17.38 -0.69
CA LYS A 191 -19.83 18.15 -0.60
C LYS A 191 -20.58 18.21 -1.93
N GLY A 192 -19.85 18.35 -3.04
CA GLY A 192 -20.45 18.41 -4.38
C GLY A 192 -21.15 17.12 -4.81
N ILE A 193 -20.67 15.97 -4.35
CA ILE A 193 -21.20 14.66 -4.73
C ILE A 193 -22.10 14.01 -3.65
N ALA A 194 -22.06 14.48 -2.40
CA ALA A 194 -22.80 13.89 -1.30
C ALA A 194 -24.33 13.84 -1.55
N GLY A 195 -24.88 14.88 -2.18
CA GLY A 195 -26.31 14.95 -2.51
C GLY A 195 -26.74 14.16 -3.76
N MET A 196 -25.81 13.50 -4.49
CA MET A 196 -26.09 12.87 -5.78
C MET A 196 -26.57 11.39 -5.66
N GLY A 197 -26.83 10.90 -4.45
CA GLY A 197 -27.30 9.53 -4.21
C GLY A 197 -26.35 8.49 -4.78
N ALA A 198 -26.89 7.49 -5.48
CA ALA A 198 -26.10 6.39 -6.05
C ALA A 198 -24.97 6.87 -6.98
N LEU A 199 -25.23 7.90 -7.78
CA LEU A 199 -24.21 8.45 -8.67
C LEU A 199 -23.06 9.07 -7.88
N GLY A 200 -23.35 9.80 -6.80
CA GLY A 200 -22.35 10.37 -5.91
C GLY A 200 -21.48 9.28 -5.25
N ALA A 201 -22.09 8.20 -4.78
CA ALA A 201 -21.35 7.06 -4.25
C ALA A 201 -20.43 6.42 -5.29
N GLY A 202 -20.85 6.33 -6.55
CA GLY A 202 -20.02 5.83 -7.65
C GLY A 202 -18.86 6.74 -8.00
N ILE A 203 -19.09 8.07 -8.04
CA ILE A 203 -18.04 9.08 -8.25
C ILE A 203 -17.02 9.01 -7.11
N TYR A 204 -17.48 8.92 -5.88
CA TYR A 204 -16.61 8.72 -4.72
C TYR A 204 -15.75 7.46 -4.88
N ALA A 205 -16.35 6.30 -5.19
CA ALA A 205 -15.62 5.05 -5.36
C ALA A 205 -14.58 5.11 -6.48
N PHE A 206 -14.90 5.77 -7.59
CA PHE A 206 -13.95 6.02 -8.69
C PHE A 206 -12.74 6.83 -8.21
N PHE A 207 -12.95 7.99 -7.59
CA PHE A 207 -11.86 8.83 -7.10
C PHE A 207 -11.10 8.17 -5.95
N ASN A 208 -11.78 7.43 -5.09
CA ASN A 208 -11.13 6.66 -4.03
C ASN A 208 -10.06 5.72 -4.62
N ARG A 209 -10.39 4.93 -5.64
CA ARG A 209 -9.42 4.07 -6.32
C ARG A 209 -8.33 4.87 -7.02
N LEU A 210 -8.70 5.92 -7.75
CA LEU A 210 -7.75 6.74 -8.51
C LEU A 210 -6.68 7.42 -7.62
N LEU A 211 -7.01 7.70 -6.37
CA LEU A 211 -6.14 8.39 -5.41
C LEU A 211 -5.25 7.44 -4.59
N ILE A 212 -5.41 6.12 -4.70
CA ILE A 212 -4.57 5.13 -3.97
C ILE A 212 -3.06 5.32 -4.25
N PRO A 213 -2.60 5.53 -5.50
CA PRO A 213 -1.18 5.71 -5.77
C PRO A 213 -0.51 6.85 -4.99
N PHE A 214 -1.30 7.81 -4.57
CA PHE A 214 -0.86 9.00 -3.83
C PHE A 214 -1.14 8.92 -2.32
N GLY A 215 -1.81 7.85 -1.84
CA GLY A 215 -2.27 7.74 -0.45
C GLY A 215 -3.37 8.73 -0.06
N LEU A 216 -3.88 9.54 -1.03
CA LEU A 216 -4.91 10.56 -0.78
C LEU A 216 -6.31 9.98 -0.63
N HIS A 217 -6.54 8.71 -1.01
CA HIS A 217 -7.81 8.03 -0.79
C HIS A 217 -8.19 7.99 0.71
N HIS A 218 -7.24 7.92 1.63
CA HIS A 218 -7.52 8.00 3.07
C HIS A 218 -8.05 9.38 3.47
N ALA A 219 -7.55 10.47 2.87
CA ALA A 219 -8.08 11.80 3.11
C ALA A 219 -9.52 11.92 2.57
N LEU A 220 -9.80 11.32 1.41
CA LEU A 220 -11.15 11.27 0.85
C LEU A 220 -12.08 10.39 1.71
N ASN A 221 -11.59 9.27 2.27
CA ASN A 221 -12.37 8.44 3.19
C ASN A 221 -12.78 9.19 4.45
N ASN A 222 -11.90 10.06 4.98
CA ASN A 222 -12.26 10.93 6.11
C ASN A 222 -13.47 11.82 5.81
N VAL A 223 -13.67 12.21 4.55
CA VAL A 223 -14.81 13.05 4.14
C VAL A 223 -16.13 12.27 4.21
N PHE A 224 -16.15 10.98 3.80
CA PHE A 224 -17.38 10.21 3.66
C PHE A 224 -17.66 9.24 4.81
N TRP A 225 -16.62 8.57 5.33
CA TRP A 225 -16.79 7.54 6.36
C TRP A 225 -16.72 8.10 7.77
N PHE A 226 -15.95 9.16 7.95
CA PHE A 226 -15.82 9.87 9.22
C PHE A 226 -16.46 11.25 9.13
N ASP A 227 -16.67 11.91 10.22
CA ASP A 227 -17.54 13.08 10.31
C ASP A 227 -16.96 14.42 9.79
N THR A 228 -16.16 14.42 8.72
CA THR A 228 -15.54 15.65 8.19
C THR A 228 -16.56 16.62 7.57
N ILE A 229 -17.63 16.12 6.98
CA ILE A 229 -18.70 16.92 6.36
C ILE A 229 -20.09 16.63 6.93
N GLY A 230 -20.15 16.02 8.10
CA GLY A 230 -21.38 15.64 8.77
C GLY A 230 -22.05 14.38 8.20
N LEU A 231 -21.30 13.51 7.50
CA LEU A 231 -21.83 12.22 7.00
C LEU A 231 -21.53 11.08 7.96
N GLY A 232 -20.26 10.79 8.26
CA GLY A 232 -19.88 9.72 9.19
C GLY A 232 -20.47 8.36 8.86
N ASP A 233 -20.58 7.98 7.57
CA ASP A 233 -21.36 6.82 7.09
C ASP A 233 -20.94 5.49 7.77
N LEU A 234 -19.63 5.34 8.03
CA LEU A 234 -19.11 4.16 8.75
C LEU A 234 -19.53 4.19 10.24
N SER A 235 -19.35 5.32 10.90
CA SER A 235 -19.58 5.44 12.34
C SER A 235 -21.06 5.23 12.67
N HIS A 236 -21.97 5.86 11.94
CA HIS A 236 -23.42 5.70 12.11
C HIS A 236 -23.88 4.27 11.80
N PHE A 237 -23.31 3.64 10.74
CA PHE A 237 -23.66 2.27 10.37
C PHE A 237 -23.34 1.26 11.50
N TRP A 238 -22.16 1.39 12.08
CA TRP A 238 -21.71 0.49 13.15
C TRP A 238 -22.25 0.87 14.53
N ALA A 239 -22.69 2.12 14.72
CA ALA A 239 -23.45 2.53 15.91
C ALA A 239 -24.86 1.88 15.99
N GLY A 240 -25.27 1.19 14.93
CA GLY A 240 -26.59 0.52 14.90
C GLY A 240 -27.73 1.46 14.49
N GLU A 241 -27.43 2.61 13.92
CA GLU A 241 -28.41 3.53 13.36
C GLU A 241 -28.96 3.02 12.02
N THR A 242 -30.03 3.65 11.53
CA THR A 242 -30.69 3.35 10.26
C THR A 242 -30.74 4.56 9.35
N SER A 243 -31.16 4.40 8.11
CA SER A 243 -31.38 5.54 7.20
C SER A 243 -32.52 6.48 7.63
N ALA A 244 -33.29 6.14 8.67
CA ALA A 244 -34.29 7.03 9.26
C ALA A 244 -33.63 8.06 10.22
N ASP A 245 -32.47 7.74 10.75
CA ASP A 245 -31.76 8.56 11.73
C ASP A 245 -30.83 9.61 11.08
N VAL A 246 -30.60 9.49 9.77
CA VAL A 246 -29.67 10.34 8.99
C VAL A 246 -30.35 10.90 7.73
N SER A 247 -29.73 11.90 7.08
CA SER A 247 -30.29 12.55 5.88
C SER A 247 -29.89 11.88 4.55
N TRP A 248 -29.18 10.73 4.60
CA TRP A 248 -28.75 9.95 3.43
C TRP A 248 -29.09 8.46 3.61
N SER A 249 -28.89 7.66 2.56
CA SER A 249 -29.08 6.21 2.67
C SER A 249 -27.83 5.58 3.30
N LEU A 250 -27.91 5.23 4.57
CA LEU A 250 -26.81 4.77 5.41
C LEU A 250 -26.13 3.53 4.81
N GLY A 251 -24.81 3.50 4.78
CA GLY A 251 -24.00 2.46 4.16
C GLY A 251 -23.77 2.64 2.65
N MET A 252 -24.31 3.69 2.02
CA MET A 252 -24.20 3.87 0.56
C MET A 252 -22.77 4.14 0.09
N TYR A 253 -21.92 4.69 0.95
CA TYR A 253 -20.51 4.95 0.62
C TYR A 253 -19.57 3.78 0.94
N MET A 254 -20.11 2.67 1.43
CA MET A 254 -19.39 1.44 1.76
C MET A 254 -19.79 0.27 0.87
N SER A 255 -21.09 0.09 0.65
CA SER A 255 -21.68 -1.14 0.08
C SER A 255 -21.14 -1.52 -1.28
N GLY A 256 -20.86 -0.54 -2.15
CA GLY A 256 -20.41 -0.77 -3.53
C GLY A 256 -18.99 -1.33 -3.65
N PHE A 257 -18.21 -1.27 -2.59
CA PHE A 257 -16.85 -1.83 -2.58
C PHE A 257 -16.85 -3.36 -2.49
N PHE A 258 -17.84 -3.97 -1.81
CA PHE A 258 -17.90 -5.42 -1.61
C PHE A 258 -17.92 -6.23 -2.91
N PRO A 259 -18.80 -6.00 -3.89
CA PRO A 259 -18.78 -6.77 -5.14
C PRO A 259 -17.47 -6.61 -5.90
N CYS A 260 -16.83 -5.43 -5.82
CA CYS A 260 -15.57 -5.17 -6.50
C CYS A 260 -14.38 -5.84 -5.81
N MET A 261 -14.23 -5.66 -4.49
CA MET A 261 -13.09 -6.20 -3.74
C MET A 261 -13.13 -7.71 -3.61
N MET A 262 -14.30 -8.26 -3.26
CA MET A 262 -14.45 -9.69 -3.06
C MET A 262 -14.49 -10.49 -4.36
N PHE A 263 -15.02 -9.94 -5.45
CA PHE A 263 -15.25 -10.69 -6.67
C PHE A 263 -14.56 -10.06 -7.89
N GLY A 264 -14.64 -8.75 -8.07
CA GLY A 264 -14.03 -8.04 -9.18
C GLY A 264 -12.51 -8.24 -9.21
N ILE A 265 -11.83 -8.06 -8.07
CA ILE A 265 -10.38 -8.30 -7.97
C ILE A 265 -9.99 -9.74 -8.29
N PRO A 266 -10.61 -10.79 -7.73
CA PRO A 266 -10.36 -12.17 -8.16
C PRO A 266 -10.56 -12.40 -9.66
N GLY A 267 -11.57 -11.77 -10.28
CA GLY A 267 -11.78 -11.83 -11.73
C GLY A 267 -10.65 -11.19 -12.52
N ALA A 268 -10.23 -9.99 -12.14
CA ALA A 268 -9.08 -9.28 -12.73
C ALA A 268 -7.77 -10.06 -12.51
N ALA A 269 -7.58 -10.63 -11.32
CA ALA A 269 -6.43 -11.47 -10.97
C ALA A 269 -6.35 -12.70 -11.88
N LEU A 270 -7.45 -13.40 -12.09
CA LEU A 270 -7.52 -14.55 -12.99
C LEU A 270 -7.16 -14.16 -14.42
N ALA A 271 -7.66 -13.01 -14.91
CA ALA A 271 -7.33 -12.48 -16.23
C ALA A 271 -5.83 -12.20 -16.38
N MET A 272 -5.18 -11.59 -15.37
CA MET A 272 -3.74 -11.35 -15.37
C MET A 272 -2.94 -12.67 -15.37
N ILE A 273 -3.29 -13.61 -14.48
CA ILE A 273 -2.62 -14.91 -14.37
C ILE A 273 -2.71 -15.70 -15.68
N GLN A 274 -3.88 -15.72 -16.31
CA GLN A 274 -4.06 -16.41 -17.58
C GLN A 274 -3.36 -15.71 -18.75
N SER A 275 -3.15 -14.39 -18.65
CA SER A 275 -2.44 -13.60 -19.65
C SER A 275 -0.93 -13.63 -19.47
N ALA A 276 -0.42 -14.10 -18.33
CA ALA A 276 1.01 -14.19 -18.05
C ALA A 276 1.72 -15.16 -19.02
N LYS A 277 2.96 -14.82 -19.39
CA LYS A 277 3.83 -15.68 -20.20
C LYS A 277 4.11 -16.98 -19.45
N SER A 278 4.27 -18.09 -20.16
CA SER A 278 4.37 -19.43 -19.58
C SER A 278 5.52 -19.59 -18.59
N ASN A 279 6.66 -18.95 -18.84
CA ASN A 279 7.86 -18.94 -18.00
C ASN A 279 7.67 -18.18 -16.67
N LYS A 280 6.85 -17.11 -16.65
CA LYS A 280 6.59 -16.26 -15.47
C LYS A 280 5.29 -16.56 -14.74
N LYS A 281 4.50 -17.52 -15.26
CA LYS A 281 3.16 -17.79 -14.75
C LYS A 281 3.12 -18.22 -13.29
N LYS A 282 4.10 -19.01 -12.81
CA LYS A 282 4.17 -19.44 -11.40
C LYS A 282 4.39 -18.26 -10.44
N VAL A 283 5.25 -17.32 -10.82
CA VAL A 283 5.51 -16.09 -10.02
C VAL A 283 4.28 -15.20 -10.01
N ALA A 284 3.65 -14.99 -11.16
CA ALA A 284 2.41 -14.24 -11.29
C ALA A 284 1.28 -14.85 -10.42
N ILE A 285 1.13 -16.18 -10.41
CA ILE A 285 0.17 -16.87 -9.54
C ILE A 285 0.45 -16.56 -8.07
N GLY A 286 1.69 -16.72 -7.59
CA GLY A 286 2.04 -16.50 -6.21
C GLY A 286 1.73 -15.06 -5.75
N LEU A 287 2.10 -14.07 -6.54
CA LEU A 287 1.89 -12.66 -6.22
C LEU A 287 0.40 -12.27 -6.32
N ILE A 288 -0.22 -12.54 -7.45
CA ILE A 288 -1.56 -12.02 -7.76
C ILE A 288 -2.66 -12.81 -7.04
N ALA A 289 -2.51 -14.14 -6.89
CA ALA A 289 -3.50 -14.94 -6.18
C ALA A 289 -3.51 -14.62 -4.68
N SER A 290 -2.34 -14.46 -4.04
CA SER A 290 -2.29 -14.06 -2.62
C SER A 290 -2.90 -12.68 -2.39
N ALA A 291 -2.65 -11.72 -3.29
CA ALA A 291 -3.26 -10.40 -3.23
C ALA A 291 -4.79 -10.45 -3.43
N ALA A 292 -5.28 -11.30 -4.35
CA ALA A 292 -6.71 -11.50 -4.55
C ALA A 292 -7.40 -12.16 -3.35
N ILE A 293 -6.74 -13.12 -2.69
CA ILE A 293 -7.24 -13.73 -1.44
C ILE A 293 -7.32 -12.68 -0.33
N SER A 294 -6.29 -11.83 -0.17
CA SER A 294 -6.31 -10.74 0.80
C SER A 294 -7.47 -9.77 0.55
N ALA A 295 -7.71 -9.40 -0.71
CA ALA A 295 -8.83 -8.55 -1.09
C ALA A 295 -10.18 -9.22 -0.80
N PHE A 296 -10.33 -10.51 -1.11
CA PHE A 296 -11.57 -11.25 -0.87
C PHE A 296 -11.90 -11.39 0.63
N VAL A 297 -10.90 -11.77 1.45
CA VAL A 297 -11.12 -12.05 2.88
C VAL A 297 -11.23 -10.78 3.71
N CYS A 298 -10.28 -9.85 3.54
CA CYS A 298 -10.13 -8.69 4.42
C CYS A 298 -10.37 -7.35 3.70
N GLY A 299 -10.63 -7.34 2.39
CA GLY A 299 -10.78 -6.09 1.62
C GLY A 299 -9.48 -5.31 1.42
N VAL A 300 -8.30 -5.90 1.69
CA VAL A 300 -7.01 -5.25 1.46
C VAL A 300 -6.62 -5.39 -0.01
N THR A 301 -6.70 -4.30 -0.75
CA THR A 301 -6.58 -4.28 -2.23
C THR A 301 -5.24 -3.79 -2.74
N GLU A 302 -4.50 -3.07 -1.92
CA GLU A 302 -3.24 -2.41 -2.29
C GLU A 302 -2.18 -3.39 -2.83
N PRO A 303 -2.00 -4.62 -2.30
CA PRO A 303 -1.06 -5.57 -2.87
C PRO A 303 -1.38 -5.93 -4.33
N PHE A 304 -2.67 -6.02 -4.67
CA PHE A 304 -3.13 -6.24 -6.03
C PHE A 304 -2.93 -4.99 -6.90
N GLU A 305 -3.34 -3.84 -6.41
CA GLU A 305 -3.31 -2.57 -7.13
C GLU A 305 -1.87 -2.15 -7.44
N PHE A 306 -0.99 -2.16 -6.45
CA PHE A 306 0.44 -1.82 -6.62
C PHE A 306 1.17 -2.78 -7.55
N ALA A 307 0.70 -4.02 -7.69
CA ALA A 307 1.31 -4.97 -8.61
C ALA A 307 1.17 -4.55 -10.08
N PHE A 308 0.10 -3.83 -10.48
CA PHE A 308 -0.12 -3.51 -11.89
C PHE A 308 -0.29 -2.03 -12.22
N MET A 309 -0.70 -1.17 -11.27
CA MET A 309 -1.07 0.21 -11.60
C MET A 309 0.07 1.03 -12.20
N PHE A 310 1.31 0.75 -11.83
CA PHE A 310 2.49 1.43 -12.39
C PHE A 310 2.99 0.78 -13.69
N LEU A 311 2.59 -0.45 -13.96
CA LEU A 311 2.93 -1.17 -15.19
C LEU A 311 1.93 -0.87 -16.32
N ALA A 312 0.66 -0.74 -15.95
CA ALA A 312 -0.45 -0.49 -16.87
C ALA A 312 -1.42 0.60 -16.34
N PRO A 313 -1.00 1.89 -16.29
CA PRO A 313 -1.81 2.96 -15.71
C PRO A 313 -3.18 3.15 -16.36
N ALA A 314 -3.28 2.96 -17.68
CA ALA A 314 -4.57 3.04 -18.38
C ALA A 314 -5.55 1.94 -17.91
N LEU A 315 -5.05 0.72 -17.66
CA LEU A 315 -5.86 -0.36 -17.12
C LEU A 315 -6.30 -0.05 -15.69
N TYR A 316 -5.46 0.65 -14.93
CA TYR A 316 -5.82 1.09 -13.58
C TYR A 316 -6.97 2.11 -13.57
N VAL A 317 -7.00 3.05 -14.52
CA VAL A 317 -8.13 3.97 -14.69
C VAL A 317 -9.42 3.21 -15.03
N VAL A 318 -9.35 2.20 -15.90
CA VAL A 318 -10.49 1.32 -16.23
C VAL A 318 -10.94 0.56 -14.97
N TYR A 319 -10.01 0.06 -14.17
CA TYR A 319 -10.30 -0.58 -12.88
C TYR A 319 -11.06 0.36 -11.94
N ALA A 320 -10.60 1.59 -11.76
CA ALA A 320 -11.27 2.59 -10.95
C ALA A 320 -12.69 2.91 -11.47
N LEU A 321 -12.86 2.99 -12.81
CA LEU A 321 -14.17 3.22 -13.44
C LEU A 321 -15.15 2.07 -13.15
N LEU A 322 -14.68 0.83 -13.22
CA LEU A 322 -15.50 -0.33 -12.88
C LEU A 322 -15.98 -0.29 -11.42
N TYR A 323 -15.12 0.15 -10.47
CA TYR A 323 -15.55 0.39 -9.10
C TYR A 323 -16.68 1.41 -9.01
N GLY A 324 -16.55 2.53 -9.71
CA GLY A 324 -17.60 3.54 -9.76
C GLY A 324 -18.93 2.97 -10.27
N ILE A 325 -18.90 2.23 -11.39
CA ILE A 325 -20.08 1.63 -12.01
C ILE A 325 -20.76 0.64 -11.08
N PHE A 326 -20.02 -0.32 -10.51
CA PHE A 326 -20.59 -1.32 -9.62
C PHE A 326 -21.10 -0.71 -8.31
N THR A 327 -20.46 0.38 -7.83
CA THR A 327 -20.98 1.14 -6.68
C THR A 327 -22.32 1.79 -7.00
N VAL A 328 -22.46 2.43 -8.17
CA VAL A 328 -23.78 2.98 -8.61
C VAL A 328 -24.84 1.88 -8.62
N ILE A 329 -24.55 0.74 -9.22
CA ILE A 329 -25.48 -0.39 -9.33
C ILE A 329 -25.87 -0.91 -7.94
N THR A 330 -24.88 -1.15 -7.06
CA THR A 330 -25.09 -1.64 -5.69
C THR A 330 -26.02 -0.73 -4.90
N VAL A 331 -25.73 0.57 -4.95
CA VAL A 331 -26.50 1.58 -4.20
C VAL A 331 -27.89 1.76 -4.78
N ALA A 332 -28.03 1.80 -6.12
CA ALA A 332 -29.34 1.94 -6.80
C ALA A 332 -30.27 0.73 -6.55
N LEU A 333 -29.72 -0.49 -6.45
CA LEU A 333 -30.49 -1.69 -6.11
C LEU A 333 -30.87 -1.76 -4.61
N GLY A 334 -30.39 -0.83 -3.80
CA GLY A 334 -30.65 -0.76 -2.37
C GLY A 334 -29.93 -1.83 -1.56
N PHE A 335 -28.78 -2.35 -2.05
CA PHE A 335 -27.97 -3.28 -1.28
C PHE A 335 -27.12 -2.50 -0.29
N ARG A 336 -27.17 -2.91 1.00
CA ARG A 336 -26.44 -2.24 2.09
C ARG A 336 -25.66 -3.24 2.90
N ALA A 337 -24.36 -2.95 3.02
CA ALA A 337 -23.41 -3.61 3.91
C ALA A 337 -22.39 -2.57 4.36
N GLY A 338 -21.87 -2.73 5.56
CA GLY A 338 -20.84 -1.85 6.12
C GLY A 338 -19.54 -2.61 6.34
N PHE A 339 -18.47 -1.89 6.46
CA PHE A 339 -17.20 -2.43 6.91
C PHE A 339 -16.66 -1.55 8.06
N CYS A 340 -15.97 -2.19 8.98
CA CYS A 340 -15.22 -1.48 10.03
C CYS A 340 -13.79 -1.14 9.57
N PHE A 341 -13.24 -1.98 8.70
CA PHE A 341 -11.93 -1.81 8.12
C PHE A 341 -11.97 -1.69 6.60
N SER A 342 -12.46 -2.71 5.89
CA SER A 342 -12.58 -2.72 4.43
C SER A 342 -13.58 -3.77 3.94
N ALA A 343 -14.00 -3.69 2.66
CA ALA A 343 -15.07 -4.49 2.09
C ALA A 343 -14.63 -5.92 1.74
N GLY A 344 -14.35 -6.72 2.76
CA GLY A 344 -14.03 -8.14 2.67
C GLY A 344 -15.12 -9.05 3.20
N LEU A 345 -14.91 -10.37 3.08
CA LEU A 345 -15.84 -11.39 3.56
C LEU A 345 -16.13 -11.27 5.07
N THR A 346 -15.11 -10.95 5.86
CA THR A 346 -15.23 -10.77 7.31
C THR A 346 -16.24 -9.67 7.64
N ASP A 347 -16.04 -8.49 7.03
CA ASP A 347 -16.90 -7.35 7.26
C ASP A 347 -18.32 -7.56 6.68
N LEU A 348 -18.46 -8.25 5.55
CA LEU A 348 -19.76 -8.61 4.99
C LEU A 348 -20.58 -9.45 5.99
N ILE A 349 -19.95 -10.46 6.61
CA ILE A 349 -20.59 -11.34 7.59
C ILE A 349 -20.97 -10.56 8.85
N PHE A 350 -20.04 -9.75 9.37
CA PHE A 350 -20.26 -9.03 10.63
C PHE A 350 -21.25 -7.86 10.50
N SER A 351 -21.30 -7.23 9.33
CA SER A 351 -22.25 -6.14 9.09
C SER A 351 -23.67 -6.61 8.72
N ALA A 352 -23.83 -7.84 8.24
CA ALA A 352 -25.12 -8.37 7.80
C ALA A 352 -26.24 -8.32 8.85
N PRO A 353 -26.00 -8.55 10.17
CA PRO A 353 -27.01 -8.44 11.20
C PRO A 353 -27.34 -7.03 11.67
N LEU A 354 -26.57 -5.99 11.21
CA LEU A 354 -26.76 -4.62 11.68
C LEU A 354 -28.04 -3.98 11.11
N PRO A 355 -28.70 -3.06 11.83
CA PRO A 355 -29.99 -2.47 11.43
C PRO A 355 -29.98 -1.76 10.08
N ALA A 356 -28.85 -1.13 9.71
CA ALA A 356 -28.69 -0.47 8.42
C ALA A 356 -28.45 -1.43 7.26
N ALA A 357 -28.11 -2.69 7.52
CA ALA A 357 -27.90 -3.70 6.48
C ALA A 357 -29.20 -4.03 5.74
N ALA A 358 -29.14 -4.05 4.42
CA ALA A 358 -30.29 -4.33 3.59
C ALA A 358 -29.93 -5.15 2.37
N LYS A 359 -30.64 -6.25 2.14
CA LYS A 359 -30.39 -7.13 0.98
C LYS A 359 -28.93 -7.56 0.85
N THR A 360 -28.20 -7.67 1.96
CA THR A 360 -26.73 -7.83 2.02
C THR A 360 -26.27 -9.04 1.22
N TRP A 361 -26.98 -10.16 1.28
CA TRP A 361 -26.59 -11.39 0.57
C TRP A 361 -26.79 -11.32 -0.96
N LEU A 362 -27.56 -10.32 -1.46
CA LEU A 362 -27.66 -10.06 -2.90
C LEU A 362 -26.40 -9.37 -3.47
N ILE A 363 -25.48 -8.93 -2.62
CA ILE A 363 -24.14 -8.52 -3.01
C ILE A 363 -23.36 -9.69 -3.65
N ILE A 364 -23.64 -10.95 -3.24
CA ILE A 364 -22.96 -12.13 -3.79
C ILE A 364 -23.26 -12.35 -5.28
N PRO A 365 -24.52 -12.46 -5.74
CA PRO A 365 -24.80 -12.59 -7.17
C PRO A 365 -24.34 -11.37 -7.99
N LEU A 366 -24.42 -10.15 -7.44
CA LEU A 366 -23.85 -8.97 -8.08
C LEU A 366 -22.32 -9.06 -8.16
N GLY A 367 -21.68 -9.62 -7.13
CA GLY A 367 -20.24 -9.89 -7.10
C GLY A 367 -19.82 -10.89 -8.19
N ILE A 368 -20.61 -11.95 -8.41
CA ILE A 368 -20.36 -12.90 -9.51
C ILE A 368 -20.40 -12.17 -10.87
N ALA A 369 -21.37 -11.25 -11.05
CA ALA A 369 -21.40 -10.41 -12.26
C ALA A 369 -20.16 -9.51 -12.34
N ALA A 370 -19.73 -8.92 -11.22
CA ALA A 370 -18.50 -8.13 -11.16
C ALA A 370 -17.26 -8.98 -11.54
N PHE A 371 -17.14 -10.20 -11.03
CA PHE A 371 -16.07 -11.13 -11.40
C PHE A 371 -16.00 -11.33 -12.91
N ILE A 372 -17.14 -11.62 -13.55
CA ILE A 372 -17.22 -11.86 -15.01
C ILE A 372 -16.81 -10.58 -15.76
N VAL A 373 -17.32 -9.42 -15.38
CA VAL A 373 -17.05 -8.15 -16.05
C VAL A 373 -15.58 -7.77 -15.90
N PHE A 374 -15.03 -7.79 -14.67
CA PHE A 374 -13.62 -7.49 -14.43
C PHE A 374 -12.71 -8.46 -15.18
N TYR A 375 -13.02 -9.76 -15.15
CA TYR A 375 -12.28 -10.75 -15.92
C TYR A 375 -12.28 -10.44 -17.42
N ALA A 376 -13.45 -10.21 -18.00
CA ALA A 376 -13.59 -9.98 -19.43
C ALA A 376 -12.90 -8.69 -19.87
N VAL A 377 -13.09 -7.59 -19.14
CA VAL A 377 -12.49 -6.28 -19.43
C VAL A 377 -10.97 -6.35 -19.31
N PHE A 378 -10.46 -6.93 -18.21
CA PHE A 378 -9.01 -7.07 -18.01
C PHE A 378 -8.39 -7.99 -19.06
N ARG A 379 -9.00 -9.15 -19.32
CA ARG A 379 -8.51 -10.09 -20.33
C ARG A 379 -8.47 -9.46 -21.71
N PHE A 380 -9.55 -8.77 -22.11
CA PHE A 380 -9.61 -8.06 -23.38
C PHE A 380 -8.54 -6.97 -23.46
N ALA A 381 -8.46 -6.09 -22.47
CA ALA A 381 -7.52 -4.98 -22.49
C ALA A 381 -6.06 -5.46 -22.51
N ILE A 382 -5.71 -6.44 -21.67
CA ILE A 382 -4.34 -6.97 -21.59
C ILE A 382 -3.92 -7.60 -22.92
N VAL A 383 -4.79 -8.40 -23.54
CA VAL A 383 -4.46 -9.10 -24.78
C VAL A 383 -4.51 -8.18 -25.99
N LYS A 384 -5.54 -7.32 -26.07
CA LYS A 384 -5.76 -6.44 -27.24
C LYS A 384 -4.69 -5.34 -27.34
N PHE A 385 -4.28 -4.78 -26.22
CA PHE A 385 -3.33 -3.66 -26.19
C PHE A 385 -1.93 -4.06 -25.72
N ASP A 386 -1.66 -5.37 -25.60
CA ASP A 386 -0.40 -5.94 -25.10
C ASP A 386 0.11 -5.27 -23.82
N LEU A 387 -0.80 -5.04 -22.86
CA LEU A 387 -0.46 -4.32 -21.64
C LEU A 387 0.49 -5.14 -20.78
N LYS A 388 1.46 -4.45 -20.21
CA LYS A 388 2.42 -5.05 -19.28
C LYS A 388 1.77 -5.18 -17.91
N THR A 389 1.47 -6.41 -17.53
CA THR A 389 0.96 -6.78 -16.20
C THR A 389 1.91 -7.79 -15.57
N PRO A 390 1.80 -8.11 -14.28
CA PRO A 390 2.66 -9.12 -13.65
C PRO A 390 2.69 -10.42 -14.48
N GLY A 391 3.91 -10.85 -14.82
CA GLY A 391 4.15 -12.00 -15.71
C GLY A 391 4.09 -11.70 -17.21
N ARG A 392 3.87 -10.43 -17.62
CA ARG A 392 3.95 -9.96 -19.02
C ARG A 392 4.98 -8.84 -19.21
N GLU A 393 5.81 -8.59 -18.23
CA GLU A 393 6.92 -7.66 -18.34
C GLU A 393 7.85 -8.07 -19.48
N ASP A 394 8.49 -7.09 -20.13
CA ASP A 394 9.45 -7.39 -21.19
C ASP A 394 10.61 -8.21 -20.62
N ASP A 395 10.94 -9.30 -21.30
CA ASP A 395 12.10 -10.10 -20.95
C ASP A 395 13.36 -9.42 -21.50
N ASP A 396 14.32 -9.16 -20.64
CA ASP A 396 15.70 -9.33 -21.03
C ASP A 396 15.92 -10.86 -20.99
N ASP A 397 16.03 -11.47 -22.17
CA ASP A 397 16.12 -12.88 -22.53
C ASP A 397 16.32 -13.96 -21.41
N ASP A 398 15.65 -15.13 -21.61
CA ASP A 398 15.88 -16.43 -20.98
C ASP A 398 15.63 -16.60 -19.48
N GLU A 399 14.39 -16.42 -19.02
CA GLU A 399 13.94 -17.06 -17.77
C GLU A 399 13.38 -18.48 -18.03
N THR A 400 14.26 -19.40 -18.39
CA THR A 400 13.95 -20.83 -18.35
C THR A 400 13.73 -21.28 -16.90
N LYS A 401 12.69 -22.09 -16.69
CA LYS A 401 12.29 -22.75 -15.45
C LYS A 401 13.45 -22.97 -14.46
N VAL A 402 13.49 -22.20 -13.37
CA VAL A 402 14.38 -22.57 -12.29
C VAL A 402 13.65 -22.45 -10.95
N VAL A 403 13.33 -23.61 -10.45
CA VAL A 403 13.31 -23.87 -9.02
C VAL A 403 14.77 -24.15 -8.69
N LEU A 404 15.39 -23.39 -7.77
CA LEU A 404 16.68 -23.75 -7.19
C LEU A 404 16.60 -25.23 -6.82
N ALA A 405 17.44 -26.03 -7.45
CA ALA A 405 17.47 -27.47 -7.24
C ALA A 405 17.99 -27.84 -5.83
N ASN A 406 18.52 -26.86 -5.12
CA ASN A 406 19.12 -27.03 -3.80
C ASN A 406 18.60 -25.96 -2.83
N ASP A 407 18.16 -26.37 -1.65
CA ASP A 407 17.75 -25.48 -0.55
C ASP A 407 18.95 -25.00 0.31
N ASP A 408 20.17 -25.32 -0.10
CA ASP A 408 21.39 -24.79 0.52
C ASP A 408 21.73 -23.41 -0.05
N PHE A 409 21.06 -22.41 0.47
CA PHE A 409 21.21 -21.01 0.06
C PHE A 409 22.62 -20.47 0.30
N THR A 410 23.33 -20.98 1.30
CA THR A 410 24.70 -20.58 1.62
C THR A 410 25.66 -21.03 0.53
N THR A 411 25.55 -22.28 0.06
CA THR A 411 26.37 -22.79 -1.04
C THR A 411 26.08 -22.05 -2.34
N VAL A 412 24.79 -21.78 -2.64
CA VAL A 412 24.40 -20.98 -3.81
C VAL A 412 25.01 -19.57 -3.75
N ALA A 413 24.88 -18.88 -2.61
CA ALA A 413 25.44 -17.54 -2.41
C ALA A 413 26.97 -17.54 -2.56
N LYS A 414 27.68 -18.57 -2.05
CA LYS A 414 29.11 -18.69 -2.16
C LYS A 414 29.59 -18.88 -3.61
N ILE A 415 28.95 -19.76 -4.37
CA ILE A 415 29.28 -20.00 -5.78
C ILE A 415 29.02 -18.72 -6.61
N VAL A 416 27.89 -18.02 -6.35
CA VAL A 416 27.58 -16.76 -7.01
C VAL A 416 28.62 -15.69 -6.68
N LEU A 417 29.03 -15.57 -5.41
CA LEU A 417 30.04 -14.61 -4.96
C LEU A 417 31.40 -14.87 -5.62
N GLU A 418 31.82 -16.11 -5.70
CA GLU A 418 33.03 -16.50 -6.39
C GLU A 418 32.94 -16.21 -7.89
N GLY A 419 31.75 -16.46 -8.49
CA GLY A 419 31.51 -16.23 -9.91
C GLY A 419 31.43 -14.76 -10.31
N VAL A 420 31.12 -13.84 -9.39
CA VAL A 420 31.18 -12.38 -9.65
C VAL A 420 32.55 -11.77 -9.36
N GLY A 421 33.56 -12.58 -9.01
CA GLY A 421 34.92 -12.10 -8.76
C GLY A 421 35.25 -11.82 -7.29
N GLY A 422 34.45 -12.37 -6.35
CA GLY A 422 34.64 -12.25 -4.92
C GLY A 422 34.13 -10.93 -4.32
N LYS A 423 34.18 -10.85 -2.97
CA LYS A 423 33.62 -9.74 -2.21
C LYS A 423 34.22 -8.36 -2.58
N ASP A 424 35.48 -8.33 -2.92
CA ASP A 424 36.18 -7.09 -3.26
C ASP A 424 35.69 -6.47 -4.59
N ASN A 425 35.04 -7.27 -5.44
CA ASN A 425 34.45 -6.84 -6.69
C ASN A 425 33.01 -6.35 -6.54
N VAL A 426 32.35 -6.61 -5.43
CA VAL A 426 30.95 -6.22 -5.17
C VAL A 426 30.89 -4.84 -4.51
N GLU A 427 30.17 -3.90 -5.12
CA GLU A 427 29.94 -2.54 -4.60
C GLU A 427 28.60 -2.46 -3.85
N SER A 428 27.54 -3.05 -4.41
CA SER A 428 26.24 -3.06 -3.76
C SER A 428 25.48 -4.35 -4.05
N ILE A 429 24.60 -4.72 -3.12
CA ILE A 429 23.79 -5.95 -3.16
C ILE A 429 22.34 -5.57 -2.93
N ASP A 430 21.50 -5.82 -3.90
CA ASP A 430 20.04 -5.66 -3.83
C ASP A 430 19.37 -6.89 -4.44
N ASN A 431 18.08 -7.04 -4.26
CA ASN A 431 17.29 -8.08 -4.92
C ASN A 431 15.89 -7.59 -5.27
N CYS A 432 15.33 -8.12 -6.32
CA CYS A 432 13.90 -8.06 -6.58
C CYS A 432 13.25 -9.40 -6.23
N ILE A 433 12.02 -9.62 -6.63
CA ILE A 433 11.25 -10.82 -6.28
C ILE A 433 11.92 -12.13 -6.78
N THR A 434 12.70 -12.05 -7.86
CA THR A 434 13.30 -13.22 -8.52
C THR A 434 14.80 -13.11 -8.80
N ARG A 435 15.40 -11.92 -8.68
CA ARG A 435 16.79 -11.67 -9.10
C ARG A 435 17.61 -11.06 -7.98
N LEU A 436 18.79 -11.60 -7.76
CA LEU A 436 19.86 -10.93 -7.02
C LEU A 436 20.50 -9.89 -7.94
N ARG A 437 20.55 -8.63 -7.51
CA ARG A 437 21.09 -7.49 -8.26
C ARG A 437 22.36 -7.03 -7.60
N LEU A 438 23.45 -7.07 -8.35
CA LEU A 438 24.76 -6.73 -7.87
C LEU A 438 25.32 -5.57 -8.70
N VAL A 439 25.89 -4.58 -8.03
CA VAL A 439 26.77 -3.60 -8.68
C VAL A 439 28.21 -4.04 -8.40
N ILE A 440 29.00 -4.12 -9.47
CA ILE A 440 30.38 -4.62 -9.43
C ILE A 440 31.38 -3.57 -9.93
N LYS A 441 32.62 -3.67 -9.47
CA LYS A 441 33.72 -2.78 -9.88
C LYS A 441 34.27 -3.13 -11.25
N ASP A 442 34.48 -4.41 -11.49
CA ASP A 442 35.15 -4.95 -12.67
C ASP A 442 34.34 -6.11 -13.27
N TYR A 443 33.74 -5.86 -14.44
CA TYR A 443 32.90 -6.84 -15.13
C TYR A 443 33.68 -7.98 -15.78
N THR A 444 35.00 -7.80 -16.00
CA THR A 444 35.86 -8.83 -16.60
C THR A 444 36.08 -10.03 -15.69
N LYS A 445 35.89 -9.84 -14.38
CA LYS A 445 36.01 -10.89 -13.36
C LYS A 445 34.78 -11.79 -13.23
N VAL A 446 33.70 -11.49 -13.98
CA VAL A 446 32.45 -12.23 -13.89
C VAL A 446 32.50 -13.48 -14.73
N ASP A 447 32.46 -14.65 -14.07
CA ASP A 447 32.36 -15.96 -14.68
C ASP A 447 30.91 -16.47 -14.64
N GLU A 448 30.20 -16.27 -15.76
CA GLU A 448 28.79 -16.70 -15.86
C GLU A 448 28.62 -18.22 -15.80
N LYS A 449 29.60 -19.01 -16.28
CA LYS A 449 29.53 -20.49 -16.21
C LYS A 449 29.57 -20.93 -14.77
N LYS A 450 30.43 -20.31 -13.95
CA LYS A 450 30.51 -20.56 -12.53
C LYS A 450 29.23 -20.16 -11.80
N ILE A 451 28.68 -18.98 -12.10
CA ILE A 451 27.40 -18.56 -11.50
C ILE A 451 26.28 -19.54 -11.85
N LYS A 452 26.20 -19.98 -13.10
CA LYS A 452 25.19 -20.96 -13.56
C LYS A 452 25.35 -22.33 -12.90
N SER A 453 26.54 -22.71 -12.51
CA SER A 453 26.78 -23.97 -11.77
C SER A 453 26.13 -24.02 -10.39
N ALA A 454 25.76 -22.86 -9.82
CA ALA A 454 24.98 -22.78 -8.58
C ALA A 454 23.51 -23.22 -8.76
N GLY A 455 23.09 -23.64 -9.96
CA GLY A 455 21.70 -24.03 -10.24
C GLY A 455 20.76 -22.85 -10.42
N VAL A 456 21.29 -21.65 -10.68
CA VAL A 456 20.49 -20.44 -10.95
C VAL A 456 19.98 -20.42 -12.38
N ALA A 457 18.87 -19.70 -12.63
CA ALA A 457 18.22 -19.64 -13.95
C ALA A 457 19.07 -19.01 -15.04
N GLY A 458 19.84 -18.00 -14.68
CA GLY A 458 20.63 -17.26 -15.64
C GLY A 458 21.33 -16.07 -15.01
N VAL A 459 22.16 -15.44 -15.82
CA VAL A 459 22.88 -14.21 -15.48
C VAL A 459 22.60 -13.19 -16.57
N VAL A 460 22.18 -11.99 -16.19
CA VAL A 460 21.94 -10.86 -17.10
C VAL A 460 22.88 -9.73 -16.70
N ARG A 461 23.48 -9.09 -17.69
CA ARG A 461 24.37 -7.94 -17.52
C ARG A 461 23.78 -6.70 -18.20
N PRO A 462 22.92 -5.92 -17.53
CA PRO A 462 22.30 -4.73 -18.11
C PRO A 462 23.30 -3.64 -18.45
N SER A 463 24.42 -3.59 -17.75
CA SER A 463 25.51 -2.65 -17.99
C SER A 463 26.87 -3.27 -17.61
N GLN A 464 27.95 -2.53 -17.82
CA GLN A 464 29.31 -2.94 -17.40
C GLN A 464 29.49 -2.99 -15.88
N LYS A 465 28.56 -2.45 -15.11
CA LYS A 465 28.61 -2.47 -13.64
C LYS A 465 27.51 -3.30 -13.00
N ASP A 466 26.47 -3.64 -13.75
CA ASP A 466 25.31 -4.31 -13.22
C ASP A 466 25.29 -5.80 -13.61
N VAL A 467 25.20 -6.67 -12.61
CA VAL A 467 24.98 -8.11 -12.78
C VAL A 467 23.70 -8.51 -12.08
N GLN A 468 22.81 -9.20 -12.79
CA GLN A 468 21.59 -9.75 -12.22
C GLN A 468 21.61 -11.27 -12.33
N VAL A 469 21.54 -11.94 -11.19
CA VAL A 469 21.48 -13.41 -11.12
C VAL A 469 20.03 -13.82 -10.89
N ILE A 470 19.47 -14.60 -11.81
CA ILE A 470 18.08 -15.03 -11.77
C ILE A 470 17.98 -16.28 -10.88
N ILE A 471 17.38 -16.13 -9.70
CA ILE A 471 17.31 -17.16 -8.65
C ILE A 471 15.88 -17.70 -8.48
N GLY A 472 14.86 -16.89 -8.78
CA GLY A 472 13.46 -17.22 -8.54
C GLY A 472 12.96 -16.72 -7.18
N THR A 473 11.81 -17.25 -6.74
CA THR A 473 11.10 -16.77 -5.53
C THR A 473 11.87 -16.90 -4.22
N LYS A 474 12.93 -17.73 -4.19
CA LYS A 474 13.80 -17.92 -3.02
C LYS A 474 14.98 -16.94 -2.96
N VAL A 475 15.00 -15.93 -3.84
CA VAL A 475 16.09 -14.94 -3.96
C VAL A 475 16.42 -14.22 -2.66
N GLN A 476 15.43 -13.93 -1.82
CA GLN A 476 15.65 -13.26 -0.55
C GLN A 476 16.61 -14.05 0.36
N PHE A 477 16.41 -15.34 0.47
CA PHE A 477 17.27 -16.20 1.29
C PHE A 477 18.72 -16.24 0.77
N VAL A 478 18.88 -16.31 -0.55
CA VAL A 478 20.22 -16.27 -1.16
C VAL A 478 20.86 -14.88 -0.99
N ALA A 479 20.10 -13.81 -1.13
CA ALA A 479 20.60 -12.45 -0.92
C ALA A 479 21.05 -12.21 0.52
N ASP A 480 20.34 -12.75 1.50
CA ASP A 480 20.70 -12.63 2.91
C ASP A 480 22.01 -13.37 3.21
N GLU A 481 22.18 -14.59 2.70
CA GLU A 481 23.42 -15.33 2.79
C GLU A 481 24.58 -14.64 2.04
N PHE A 482 24.31 -14.11 0.84
CA PHE A 482 25.28 -13.36 0.05
C PHE A 482 25.78 -12.11 0.80
N LYS A 483 24.88 -11.36 1.44
CA LYS A 483 25.21 -10.21 2.28
C LYS A 483 26.07 -10.61 3.48
N LYS A 484 25.83 -11.78 4.10
CA LYS A 484 26.66 -12.30 5.19
C LYS A 484 28.10 -12.60 4.72
N LEU A 485 28.25 -13.18 3.53
CA LEU A 485 29.54 -13.53 2.96
C LEU A 485 30.35 -12.29 2.51
N CYS A 486 29.69 -11.17 2.24
CA CYS A 486 30.34 -9.91 1.85
C CYS A 486 30.73 -9.02 3.04
N LYS A 487 30.17 -9.28 4.23
CA LYS A 487 30.60 -8.61 5.47
C LYS A 487 31.95 -9.16 5.93
#